data_bd8de6df61b231a4afaa6fb4a16e4ab3
#
_entry.id   bd8de6df61b231a4afaa6fb4a16e4ab3
#
_cell.length_a   1.000
_cell.length_b   1.000
_cell.length_c   1.000
_cell.angle_alpha   90.00
_cell.angle_beta   90.00
_cell.angle_gamma   90.00
#
_symmetry.space_group_name_H-M   'P 1'
#
loop_
_entity.id
_entity.type
_entity.pdbx_description
1 polymer ?
#
loop_
_entity_poly.entity_id
_entity_poly.type
_entity_poly.pdbx_seq_one_letter_code
_entity_poly.pdbx_strand_id
1 'polypeptide(L)'
;MAIVKNMLVIFVCFLMLAACDLNEKTTFEVLFPVEETRNVDLEFRNERATLEFVLGDSLRKSVITIPVSGEQYARLWVGDMPYVIWLEAGRPWIAKFEGNQWYFAGKGADVNNYLNKRYVERIYFIDYYRIPNREFREKLDRVMGKREEALREDVLNPRFVEQERKRLRYVKNNHLASAVVYGEVKDGKLDLSEDTYAELQKAVIEDSASWKIPEYRESMDR
;
A
#
# COMPACT_ATOMS: atom_id res chain seq x y z
N MET A 1 -18.75 -52.29 1.91
CA MET A 1 -17.37 -51.71 1.83
C MET A 1 -17.29 -50.51 0.86
N ALA A 2 -17.96 -50.47 -0.27
CA ALA A 2 -17.92 -49.33 -1.23
C ALA A 2 -18.49 -48.02 -0.71
N ILE A 3 -19.61 -48.05 0.07
CA ILE A 3 -20.31 -46.86 0.58
C ILE A 3 -19.43 -46.06 1.58
N VAL A 4 -18.68 -46.75 2.45
CA VAL A 4 -17.81 -46.12 3.44
C VAL A 4 -16.62 -45.44 2.77
N LYS A 5 -16.09 -46.05 1.67
CA LYS A 5 -14.99 -45.49 0.90
C LYS A 5 -15.41 -44.17 0.18
N ASN A 6 -16.61 -44.14 -0.36
CA ASN A 6 -17.13 -42.93 -1.00
C ASN A 6 -17.44 -41.79 -0.01
N MET A 7 -17.98 -42.12 1.20
CA MET A 7 -18.16 -41.14 2.26
C MET A 7 -16.85 -40.52 2.75
N LEU A 8 -15.81 -41.34 2.87
CA LEU A 8 -14.51 -40.83 3.30
C LEU A 8 -13.89 -39.89 2.27
N VAL A 9 -14.03 -40.18 0.96
CA VAL A 9 -13.55 -39.32 -0.11
C VAL A 9 -14.31 -37.98 -0.12
N ILE A 10 -15.62 -38.00 0.04
CA ILE A 10 -16.46 -36.78 0.10
C ILE A 10 -16.07 -35.94 1.33
N PHE A 11 -15.83 -36.56 2.50
CA PHE A 11 -15.44 -35.85 3.71
C PHE A 11 -14.03 -35.21 3.59
N VAL A 12 -13.07 -35.92 2.97
CA VAL A 12 -11.73 -35.37 2.69
C VAL A 12 -11.80 -34.24 1.68
N CYS A 13 -12.63 -34.33 0.63
CA CYS A 13 -12.85 -33.22 -0.31
C CYS A 13 -13.51 -32.00 0.37
N PHE A 14 -14.47 -32.20 1.29
CA PHE A 14 -15.07 -31.12 2.06
C PHE A 14 -14.07 -30.44 3.02
N LEU A 15 -13.18 -31.22 3.65
CA LEU A 15 -12.10 -30.69 4.49
C LEU A 15 -11.07 -29.94 3.67
N MET A 16 -10.75 -30.39 2.45
CA MET A 16 -9.84 -29.69 1.53
C MET A 16 -10.46 -28.38 1.03
N LEU A 17 -11.76 -28.35 0.72
CA LEU A 17 -12.47 -27.13 0.32
C LEU A 17 -12.56 -26.12 1.46
N ALA A 18 -12.82 -26.57 2.70
CA ALA A 18 -12.85 -25.70 3.88
C ALA A 18 -11.44 -25.18 4.22
N ALA A 19 -10.37 -25.97 4.00
CA ALA A 19 -8.99 -25.54 4.20
C ALA A 19 -8.55 -24.54 3.13
N CYS A 20 -9.01 -24.63 1.88
CA CYS A 20 -8.76 -23.64 0.84
C CYS A 20 -9.42 -22.27 1.19
N ASP A 21 -10.62 -22.29 1.75
CA ASP A 21 -11.36 -21.06 2.10
C ASP A 21 -10.74 -20.28 3.28
N LEU A 22 -10.05 -20.99 4.19
CA LEU A 22 -9.34 -20.38 5.32
C LEU A 22 -8.02 -19.69 4.92
N ASN A 23 -7.41 -20.08 3.81
CA ASN A 23 -6.15 -19.50 3.31
C ASN A 23 -6.36 -18.28 2.40
N GLU A 24 -7.58 -17.96 2.05
CA GLU A 24 -7.91 -16.83 1.16
C GLU A 24 -8.42 -15.58 1.90
N LYS A 25 -8.34 -15.55 3.22
CA LYS A 25 -8.78 -14.42 4.04
C LYS A 25 -7.67 -13.94 4.93
N THR A 26 -7.64 -12.64 5.18
CA THR A 26 -6.87 -12.05 6.29
C THR A 26 -7.80 -11.31 7.22
N THR A 27 -7.52 -11.40 8.52
CA THR A 27 -8.22 -10.63 9.55
C THR A 27 -7.25 -9.69 10.21
N PHE A 28 -7.66 -8.44 10.36
CA PHE A 28 -6.87 -7.47 11.09
C PHE A 28 -7.74 -6.60 11.98
N GLU A 29 -7.11 -6.09 13.02
CA GLU A 29 -7.72 -5.24 14.02
C GLU A 29 -7.17 -3.82 13.89
N VAL A 30 -8.05 -2.83 13.91
CA VAL A 30 -7.68 -1.41 13.91
C VAL A 30 -8.06 -0.82 15.25
N LEU A 31 -7.08 -0.30 15.97
CA LEU A 31 -7.22 0.42 17.23
C LEU A 31 -7.01 1.92 16.98
N PHE A 32 -8.00 2.72 17.32
CA PHE A 32 -8.00 4.14 17.03
C PHE A 32 -8.41 4.95 18.27
N PRO A 33 -7.74 6.07 18.59
CA PRO A 33 -8.05 6.85 19.79
C PRO A 33 -9.49 7.36 19.79
N VAL A 34 -10.14 7.37 20.95
CA VAL A 34 -11.53 7.86 21.07
C VAL A 34 -11.61 9.36 20.81
N GLU A 35 -10.59 10.12 21.20
CA GLU A 35 -10.48 11.57 20.98
C GLU A 35 -10.25 11.96 19.52
N GLU A 36 -9.80 11.03 18.69
CA GLU A 36 -9.57 11.29 17.28
C GLU A 36 -10.88 11.22 16.50
N THR A 37 -11.29 12.32 15.88
CA THR A 37 -12.61 12.45 15.22
C THR A 37 -12.61 12.13 13.74
N ARG A 38 -11.43 12.00 13.11
CA ARG A 38 -11.34 11.66 11.68
C ARG A 38 -11.90 10.26 11.41
N ASN A 39 -12.52 10.11 10.26
CA ASN A 39 -12.94 8.79 9.77
C ASN A 39 -11.70 7.96 9.39
N VAL A 40 -11.84 6.66 9.55
CA VAL A 40 -10.86 5.69 9.03
C VAL A 40 -11.55 4.87 7.96
N ASP A 41 -10.99 4.88 6.75
CA ASP A 41 -11.51 4.09 5.65
C ASP A 41 -10.47 3.05 5.24
N LEU A 42 -10.95 1.93 4.74
CA LEU A 42 -10.13 0.93 4.05
C LEU A 42 -10.40 1.03 2.54
N GLU A 43 -9.35 1.23 1.77
CA GLU A 43 -9.39 1.11 0.31
C GLU A 43 -8.72 -0.20 -0.11
N PHE A 44 -9.49 -1.05 -0.78
CA PHE A 44 -9.07 -2.35 -1.24
C PHE A 44 -9.69 -2.64 -2.61
N ARG A 45 -8.89 -3.00 -3.61
CA ARG A 45 -9.35 -3.29 -4.99
C ARG A 45 -10.20 -2.18 -5.61
N ASN A 46 -9.84 -0.92 -5.38
CA ASN A 46 -10.56 0.30 -5.82
C ASN A 46 -11.92 0.53 -5.14
N GLU A 47 -12.26 -0.25 -4.14
CA GLU A 47 -13.40 0.01 -3.27
C GLU A 47 -12.91 0.65 -1.98
N ARG A 48 -13.58 1.72 -1.56
CA ARG A 48 -13.30 2.43 -0.30
C ARG A 48 -14.52 2.32 0.61
N ALA A 49 -14.32 1.83 1.82
CA ALA A 49 -15.35 1.66 2.81
C ALA A 49 -14.92 2.25 4.15
N THR A 50 -15.79 3.01 4.79
CA THR A 50 -15.56 3.54 6.15
C THR A 50 -15.63 2.39 7.15
N LEU A 51 -14.67 2.35 8.07
CA LEU A 51 -14.62 1.35 9.12
C LEU A 51 -15.61 1.68 10.24
N GLU A 52 -16.38 0.70 10.65
CA GLU A 52 -17.24 0.78 11.82
C GLU A 52 -16.43 0.40 13.07
N PHE A 53 -16.56 1.20 14.12
CA PHE A 53 -15.82 1.01 15.37
C PHE A 53 -16.74 0.73 16.54
N VAL A 54 -16.37 -0.25 17.35
CA VAL A 54 -16.93 -0.46 18.67
C VAL A 54 -16.17 0.41 19.67
N LEU A 55 -16.90 1.18 20.47
CA LEU A 55 -16.34 2.09 21.46
C LEU A 55 -15.79 1.33 22.68
N GLY A 56 -14.55 1.62 23.06
CA GLY A 56 -13.93 1.22 24.31
C GLY A 56 -13.65 2.44 25.20
N ASP A 57 -12.95 2.25 26.31
CA ASP A 57 -12.68 3.33 27.28
C ASP A 57 -11.75 4.43 26.71
N SER A 58 -10.65 4.05 26.08
CA SER A 58 -9.65 4.97 25.51
C SER A 58 -9.39 4.76 24.01
N LEU A 59 -9.77 3.60 23.51
CA LEU A 59 -9.61 3.22 22.09
C LEU A 59 -10.93 2.69 21.55
N ARG A 60 -11.24 3.04 20.34
CA ARG A 60 -12.27 2.38 19.54
C ARG A 60 -11.63 1.31 18.67
N LYS A 61 -12.32 0.22 18.48
CA LYS A 61 -11.83 -0.99 17.82
C LYS A 61 -12.69 -1.36 16.62
N SER A 62 -12.05 -1.69 15.51
CA SER A 62 -12.67 -2.32 14.34
C SER A 62 -11.94 -3.63 14.03
N VAL A 63 -12.70 -4.69 13.73
CA VAL A 63 -12.14 -5.97 13.27
C VAL A 63 -12.62 -6.21 11.85
N ILE A 64 -11.68 -6.34 10.94
CA ILE A 64 -11.94 -6.45 9.50
C ILE A 64 -11.47 -7.83 9.02
N THR A 65 -12.33 -8.52 8.31
CA THR A 65 -11.96 -9.75 7.58
C THR A 65 -12.26 -9.55 6.11
N ILE A 66 -11.22 -9.67 5.28
CA ILE A 66 -11.33 -9.48 3.83
C ILE A 66 -10.77 -10.69 3.08
N PRO A 67 -11.34 -11.02 1.93
CA PRO A 67 -10.79 -12.02 1.05
C PRO A 67 -9.51 -11.48 0.42
N VAL A 68 -8.40 -12.18 0.63
CA VAL A 68 -7.08 -11.84 0.07
C VAL A 68 -6.53 -13.06 -0.63
N SER A 69 -6.40 -12.99 -1.95
CA SER A 69 -5.74 -14.04 -2.72
C SER A 69 -4.24 -13.76 -2.77
N GLY A 70 -3.48 -14.48 -1.94
CA GLY A 70 -2.04 -14.28 -1.81
C GLY A 70 -1.66 -13.01 -1.08
N GLU A 71 -0.89 -12.16 -1.74
CA GLU A 71 -0.27 -10.95 -1.19
C GLU A 71 -0.68 -9.73 -2.01
N GLN A 72 -1.09 -8.62 -1.37
CA GLN A 72 -1.48 -7.41 -2.09
C GLN A 72 -1.45 -6.15 -1.22
N TYR A 73 -1.34 -5.00 -1.89
CA TYR A 73 -1.45 -3.70 -1.24
C TYR A 73 -2.90 -3.28 -1.02
N ALA A 74 -3.10 -2.53 0.06
CA ALA A 74 -4.31 -1.77 0.35
C ALA A 74 -3.93 -0.41 0.97
N ARG A 75 -4.90 0.42 1.28
CA ARG A 75 -4.68 1.69 1.99
C ARG A 75 -5.63 1.83 3.16
N LEU A 76 -5.11 2.26 4.30
CA LEU A 76 -5.90 2.83 5.38
C LEU A 76 -5.87 4.35 5.21
N TRP A 77 -7.03 4.98 5.18
CA TRP A 77 -7.17 6.42 5.14
C TRP A 77 -7.55 6.94 6.52
N VAL A 78 -6.92 8.02 6.96
CA VAL A 78 -7.31 8.76 8.16
C VAL A 78 -7.67 10.17 7.69
N GLY A 79 -8.96 10.44 7.55
CA GLY A 79 -9.45 11.59 6.78
C GLY A 79 -8.93 11.51 5.34
N ASP A 80 -8.17 12.51 4.89
CA ASP A 80 -7.61 12.58 3.54
C ASP A 80 -6.19 12.01 3.41
N MET A 81 -5.66 11.43 4.49
CA MET A 81 -4.28 10.92 4.50
C MET A 81 -4.24 9.40 4.25
N PRO A 82 -3.67 8.94 3.12
CA PRO A 82 -3.51 7.54 2.81
C PRO A 82 -2.26 6.95 3.49
N TYR A 83 -2.42 5.74 4.02
CA TYR A 83 -1.34 4.93 4.57
C TYR A 83 -1.35 3.58 3.87
N VAL A 84 -0.29 3.28 3.14
CA VAL A 84 -0.16 2.02 2.42
C VAL A 84 0.04 0.89 3.42
N ILE A 85 -0.70 -0.19 3.22
CA ILE A 85 -0.58 -1.43 3.98
C ILE A 85 -0.42 -2.63 3.06
N TRP A 86 0.17 -3.68 3.59
CA TRP A 86 0.35 -4.97 2.95
C TRP A 86 -0.55 -6.01 3.61
N LEU A 87 -1.30 -6.71 2.80
CA LEU A 87 -2.21 -7.77 3.20
C LEU A 87 -1.67 -9.11 2.68
N GLU A 88 -1.60 -10.09 3.56
CA GLU A 88 -1.17 -11.45 3.24
C GLU A 88 -2.19 -12.45 3.82
N ALA A 89 -2.62 -13.40 3.00
CA ALA A 89 -3.57 -14.42 3.41
C ALA A 89 -3.07 -15.21 4.62
N GLY A 90 -3.92 -15.41 5.62
CA GLY A 90 -3.61 -16.16 6.84
C GLY A 90 -2.61 -15.47 7.79
N ARG A 91 -2.25 -14.20 7.56
CA ARG A 91 -1.36 -13.43 8.44
C ARG A 91 -2.09 -12.28 9.13
N PRO A 92 -2.72 -12.53 10.29
CA PRO A 92 -3.42 -11.50 11.04
C PRO A 92 -2.43 -10.51 11.68
N TRP A 93 -2.86 -9.26 11.78
CA TRP A 93 -2.12 -8.20 12.47
C TRP A 93 -3.04 -7.18 13.13
N ILE A 94 -2.48 -6.38 14.02
CA ILE A 94 -3.16 -5.30 14.72
C ILE A 94 -2.49 -3.99 14.32
N ALA A 95 -3.27 -3.00 13.93
CA ALA A 95 -2.83 -1.63 13.70
C ALA A 95 -3.32 -0.70 14.80
N LYS A 96 -2.42 -0.01 15.48
CA LYS A 96 -2.74 1.05 16.45
C LYS A 96 -2.33 2.40 15.88
N PHE A 97 -3.27 3.35 15.84
CA PHE A 97 -2.99 4.73 15.47
C PHE A 97 -2.64 5.55 16.70
N GLU A 98 -1.50 6.23 16.69
CA GLU A 98 -1.02 7.05 17.79
C GLU A 98 -0.09 8.15 17.27
N GLY A 99 -0.31 9.39 17.69
CA GLY A 99 0.53 10.52 17.30
C GLY A 99 0.67 10.72 15.79
N ASN A 100 -0.40 10.55 15.03
CA ASN A 100 -0.44 10.61 13.56
C ASN A 100 0.43 9.54 12.86
N GLN A 101 0.61 8.38 13.49
CA GLN A 101 1.38 7.27 12.95
C GLN A 101 0.67 5.94 13.26
N TRP A 102 0.82 4.98 12.34
CA TRP A 102 0.41 3.60 12.54
C TRP A 102 1.55 2.77 13.13
N TYR A 103 1.22 1.92 14.09
CA TYR A 103 2.08 0.90 14.68
C TYR A 103 1.43 -0.45 14.46
N PHE A 104 2.18 -1.40 13.93
CA PHE A 104 1.67 -2.72 13.61
C PHE A 104 2.28 -3.78 14.51
N ALA A 105 1.45 -4.76 14.93
CA ALA A 105 1.87 -5.92 15.71
C ALA A 105 1.23 -7.20 15.15
N GLY A 106 1.87 -8.36 15.35
CA GLY A 106 1.40 -9.65 14.85
C GLY A 106 2.18 -10.13 13.63
N LYS A 107 1.66 -11.17 12.96
CA LYS A 107 2.30 -11.76 11.78
C LYS A 107 2.19 -10.80 10.59
N GLY A 108 3.31 -10.48 9.94
CA GLY A 108 3.36 -9.50 8.83
C GLY A 108 3.40 -8.03 9.28
N ALA A 109 3.59 -7.77 10.59
CA ALA A 109 3.72 -6.42 11.12
C ALA A 109 5.02 -5.72 10.66
N ASP A 110 6.09 -6.45 10.44
CA ASP A 110 7.38 -6.00 9.93
C ASP A 110 7.24 -5.22 8.63
N VAL A 111 6.54 -5.81 7.65
CA VAL A 111 6.25 -5.18 6.36
C VAL A 111 5.44 -3.90 6.52
N ASN A 112 4.38 -3.95 7.33
CA ASN A 112 3.50 -2.79 7.54
C ASN A 112 4.19 -1.68 8.34
N ASN A 113 5.05 -2.04 9.29
CA ASN A 113 5.91 -1.08 9.98
C ASN A 113 6.92 -0.43 9.03
N TYR A 114 7.54 -1.20 8.11
CA TYR A 114 8.39 -0.66 7.06
C TYR A 114 7.63 0.37 6.21
N LEU A 115 6.46 0.02 5.69
CA LEU A 115 5.67 0.89 4.82
C LEU A 115 5.26 2.22 5.50
N ASN A 116 5.13 2.22 6.84
CA ASN A 116 4.63 3.35 7.61
C ASN A 116 5.71 4.04 8.49
N LYS A 117 6.98 3.68 8.33
CA LYS A 117 8.09 4.36 9.04
C LYS A 117 8.13 5.87 8.73
N ARG A 118 8.34 6.70 9.77
CA ARG A 118 8.31 8.18 9.68
C ARG A 118 9.49 8.83 8.95
N TYR A 119 10.61 8.12 8.78
CA TYR A 119 11.84 8.72 8.24
C TYR A 119 11.81 9.01 6.74
N VAL A 120 10.73 8.68 6.09
CA VAL A 120 10.60 8.99 4.67
C VAL A 120 9.94 10.34 4.52
N GLU A 121 10.72 11.34 4.10
CA GLU A 121 10.20 12.61 3.64
C GLU A 121 9.08 12.35 2.63
N ARG A 122 7.90 12.91 2.90
CA ARG A 122 6.73 12.67 2.04
C ARG A 122 6.60 13.82 1.06
N ILE A 123 6.54 13.51 -0.23
CA ILE A 123 6.26 14.49 -1.28
C ILE A 123 4.74 14.57 -1.45
N TYR A 124 4.05 15.37 -0.64
CA TYR A 124 2.58 15.40 -0.67
C TYR A 124 1.98 16.71 -1.16
N PHE A 125 2.79 17.76 -1.28
CA PHE A 125 2.25 19.07 -1.55
C PHE A 125 2.53 19.48 -2.99
N ILE A 126 1.56 20.10 -3.62
CA ILE A 126 1.66 20.69 -4.96
C ILE A 126 2.87 21.63 -5.09
N ASP A 127 3.25 22.29 -4.00
CA ASP A 127 4.41 23.18 -3.95
C ASP A 127 5.73 22.48 -4.24
N TYR A 128 5.83 21.17 -3.99
CA TYR A 128 7.00 20.38 -4.39
C TYR A 128 7.19 20.28 -5.89
N TYR A 129 6.12 20.37 -6.68
CA TYR A 129 6.18 20.33 -8.12
C TYR A 129 6.46 21.70 -8.75
N ARG A 130 6.36 22.78 -7.95
CA ARG A 130 6.59 24.16 -8.38
C ARG A 130 8.01 24.67 -8.17
N ILE A 131 8.88 23.89 -7.53
CA ILE A 131 10.29 24.20 -7.43
C ILE A 131 10.99 23.91 -8.77
N PRO A 132 12.19 24.51 -9.04
CA PRO A 132 12.94 24.25 -10.25
C PRO A 132 13.14 22.74 -10.47
N ASN A 133 12.98 22.27 -11.71
CA ASN A 133 12.98 20.85 -12.04
C ASN A 133 14.22 20.10 -11.50
N ARG A 134 15.41 20.71 -11.62
CA ARG A 134 16.63 20.10 -11.08
C ARG A 134 16.54 19.86 -9.57
N GLU A 135 16.06 20.85 -8.82
CA GLU A 135 15.91 20.75 -7.36
C GLU A 135 14.86 19.69 -6.99
N PHE A 136 13.75 19.64 -7.74
CA PHE A 136 12.73 18.61 -7.58
C PHE A 136 13.30 17.20 -7.82
N ARG A 137 14.06 17.01 -8.91
CA ARG A 137 14.72 15.74 -9.22
C ARG A 137 15.67 15.30 -8.12
N GLU A 138 16.53 16.19 -7.65
CA GLU A 138 17.49 15.91 -6.57
C GLU A 138 16.75 15.50 -5.27
N LYS A 139 15.64 16.16 -4.93
CA LYS A 139 14.79 15.79 -3.78
C LYS A 139 14.12 14.43 -3.97
N LEU A 140 13.52 14.21 -5.13
CA LEU A 140 12.85 12.95 -5.46
C LEU A 140 13.83 11.77 -5.38
N ASP A 141 14.97 11.87 -6.02
CA ASP A 141 15.99 10.82 -6.04
C ASP A 141 16.55 10.54 -4.63
N ARG A 142 16.73 11.57 -3.81
CA ARG A 142 17.10 11.41 -2.39
C ARG A 142 16.05 10.67 -1.58
N VAL A 143 14.76 11.01 -1.77
CA VAL A 143 13.64 10.34 -1.07
C VAL A 143 13.54 8.89 -1.51
N MET A 144 13.62 8.63 -2.82
CA MET A 144 13.58 7.26 -3.36
C MET A 144 14.79 6.44 -2.92
N GLY A 145 15.98 7.04 -2.89
CA GLY A 145 17.22 6.41 -2.38
C GLY A 145 17.10 5.95 -0.93
N LYS A 146 16.56 6.81 -0.05
CA LYS A 146 16.32 6.44 1.36
C LYS A 146 15.33 5.27 1.50
N ARG A 147 14.30 5.19 0.66
CA ARG A 147 13.36 4.07 0.66
C ARG A 147 14.01 2.77 0.20
N GLU A 148 14.81 2.83 -0.84
CA GLU A 148 15.59 1.70 -1.34
C GLU A 148 16.64 1.21 -0.32
N GLU A 149 17.27 2.12 0.42
CA GLU A 149 18.22 1.79 1.49
C GLU A 149 17.50 1.06 2.62
N ALA A 150 16.39 1.62 3.13
CA ALA A 150 15.57 0.99 4.15
C ALA A 150 15.06 -0.40 3.75
N LEU A 151 14.70 -0.58 2.46
CA LEU A 151 14.27 -1.86 1.93
C LEU A 151 15.38 -2.94 1.93
N ARG A 152 16.64 -2.50 1.93
CA ARG A 152 17.81 -3.40 2.01
C ARG A 152 18.21 -3.71 3.46
N GLU A 153 18.02 -2.77 4.37
CA GLU A 153 18.42 -2.91 5.77
C GLU A 153 17.44 -3.76 6.60
N ASP A 154 16.15 -3.65 6.30
CA ASP A 154 15.12 -4.40 7.01
C ASP A 154 15.08 -5.88 6.55
N VAL A 155 14.96 -6.79 7.52
CA VAL A 155 14.78 -8.23 7.24
C VAL A 155 13.33 -8.48 6.86
N LEU A 156 13.02 -8.32 5.58
CA LEU A 156 11.67 -8.43 5.03
C LEU A 156 11.50 -9.67 4.14
N ASN A 157 10.26 -10.08 3.95
CA ASN A 157 9.91 -11.16 3.03
C ASN A 157 10.43 -10.84 1.59
N PRO A 158 11.21 -11.73 0.94
CA PRO A 158 11.76 -11.50 -0.40
C PRO A 158 10.71 -11.17 -1.47
N ARG A 159 9.52 -11.77 -1.39
CA ARG A 159 8.42 -11.48 -2.32
C ARG A 159 7.90 -10.05 -2.14
N PHE A 160 7.77 -9.61 -0.89
CA PHE A 160 7.44 -8.22 -0.60
C PHE A 160 8.50 -7.27 -1.14
N VAL A 161 9.79 -7.56 -0.91
CA VAL A 161 10.91 -6.74 -1.39
C VAL A 161 10.84 -6.57 -2.91
N GLU A 162 10.55 -7.63 -3.67
CA GLU A 162 10.38 -7.56 -5.12
C GLU A 162 9.20 -6.67 -5.53
N GLN A 163 8.04 -6.86 -4.90
CA GLN A 163 6.84 -6.06 -5.17
C GLN A 163 7.04 -4.59 -4.77
N GLU A 164 7.69 -4.33 -3.64
CA GLU A 164 7.97 -2.98 -3.17
C GLU A 164 8.91 -2.22 -4.11
N ARG A 165 9.94 -2.86 -4.67
CA ARG A 165 10.77 -2.24 -5.71
C ARG A 165 9.96 -1.85 -6.95
N LYS A 166 9.00 -2.71 -7.35
CA LYS A 166 8.08 -2.35 -8.44
C LYS A 166 7.21 -1.15 -8.05
N ARG A 167 6.63 -1.15 -6.85
CA ARG A 167 5.81 -0.05 -6.35
C ARG A 167 6.59 1.26 -6.28
N LEU A 168 7.81 1.25 -5.77
CA LEU A 168 8.66 2.44 -5.67
C LEU A 168 8.95 3.06 -7.05
N ARG A 169 9.10 2.27 -8.09
CA ARG A 169 9.21 2.78 -9.48
C ARG A 169 7.94 3.52 -9.90
N TYR A 170 6.75 2.96 -9.63
CA TYR A 170 5.49 3.65 -9.95
C TYR A 170 5.29 4.91 -9.10
N VAL A 171 5.65 4.89 -7.82
CA VAL A 171 5.68 6.08 -6.97
C VAL A 171 6.55 7.18 -7.61
N LYS A 172 7.76 6.83 -8.03
CA LYS A 172 8.67 7.79 -8.69
C LYS A 172 8.05 8.34 -9.98
N ASN A 173 7.52 7.47 -10.84
CA ASN A 173 6.89 7.85 -12.09
C ASN A 173 5.67 8.77 -11.88
N ASN A 174 4.84 8.48 -10.87
CA ASN A 174 3.70 9.33 -10.52
C ASN A 174 4.14 10.73 -10.08
N HIS A 175 5.23 10.84 -9.32
CA HIS A 175 5.80 12.13 -8.96
C HIS A 175 6.35 12.88 -10.15
N LEU A 176 7.04 12.20 -11.08
CA LEU A 176 7.52 12.81 -12.32
C LEU A 176 6.36 13.27 -13.21
N ALA A 177 5.31 12.46 -13.37
CA ALA A 177 4.10 12.85 -14.11
C ALA A 177 3.39 14.04 -13.45
N SER A 178 3.31 14.06 -12.11
CA SER A 178 2.74 15.21 -11.38
C SER A 178 3.55 16.49 -11.58
N ALA A 179 4.89 16.39 -11.67
CA ALA A 179 5.73 17.54 -11.96
C ALA A 179 5.48 18.09 -13.39
N VAL A 180 5.10 17.23 -14.33
CA VAL A 180 4.66 17.68 -15.67
C VAL A 180 3.36 18.47 -15.59
N VAL A 181 2.39 17.99 -14.79
CA VAL A 181 1.04 18.60 -14.70
C VAL A 181 1.03 19.89 -13.87
N TYR A 182 1.79 19.93 -12.78
CA TYR A 182 1.74 21.00 -11.77
C TYR A 182 3.02 21.86 -11.72
N GLY A 183 4.04 21.52 -12.51
CA GLY A 183 5.32 22.21 -12.55
C GLY A 183 5.22 23.63 -13.10
N GLU A 184 6.23 24.43 -12.83
CA GLU A 184 6.31 25.79 -13.37
C GLU A 184 6.42 25.78 -14.89
N VAL A 185 5.63 26.64 -15.52
CA VAL A 185 5.72 26.94 -16.94
C VAL A 185 6.58 28.22 -17.10
N LYS A 186 7.80 28.07 -17.58
CA LYS A 186 8.65 29.19 -17.98
C LYS A 186 8.54 29.44 -19.47
N ASP A 187 8.22 30.66 -19.86
CA ASP A 187 8.09 31.09 -21.26
C ASP A 187 7.14 30.20 -22.10
N GLY A 188 6.06 29.73 -21.45
CA GLY A 188 5.06 28.85 -22.11
C GLY A 188 5.56 27.40 -22.33
N LYS A 189 6.71 27.04 -21.76
CA LYS A 189 7.25 25.67 -21.82
C LYS A 189 7.41 25.12 -20.41
N LEU A 190 7.06 23.85 -20.25
CA LEU A 190 7.38 23.12 -19.02
C LEU A 190 8.92 23.01 -18.90
N ASP A 191 9.45 23.40 -17.73
CA ASP A 191 10.88 23.27 -17.42
C ASP A 191 11.18 21.79 -17.05
N LEU A 192 11.12 20.91 -18.05
CA LEU A 192 11.44 19.50 -17.89
C LEU A 192 12.69 19.15 -18.67
N SER A 193 13.62 18.47 -18.00
CA SER A 193 14.81 17.95 -18.68
C SER A 193 14.43 16.82 -19.66
N GLU A 194 15.22 16.67 -20.73
CA GLU A 194 15.08 15.56 -21.68
C GLU A 194 15.10 14.20 -20.99
N ASP A 195 15.90 14.05 -19.94
CA ASP A 195 15.97 12.82 -19.14
C ASP A 195 14.66 12.49 -18.43
N THR A 196 13.92 13.51 -17.96
CA THR A 196 12.60 13.32 -17.31
C THR A 196 11.58 12.79 -18.33
N TYR A 197 11.56 13.34 -19.54
CA TYR A 197 10.71 12.83 -20.61
C TYR A 197 11.06 11.40 -21.02
N ALA A 198 12.35 11.11 -21.18
CA ALA A 198 12.82 9.77 -21.54
C ALA A 198 12.47 8.73 -20.45
N GLU A 199 12.53 9.11 -19.18
CA GLU A 199 12.15 8.25 -18.06
C GLU A 199 10.64 7.98 -18.04
N LEU A 200 9.83 9.02 -18.25
CA LEU A 200 8.37 8.88 -18.32
C LEU A 200 7.93 8.04 -19.52
N GLN A 201 8.54 8.21 -20.69
CA GLN A 201 8.23 7.41 -21.87
C GLN A 201 8.52 5.91 -21.67
N LYS A 202 9.56 5.58 -20.88
CA LYS A 202 9.88 4.18 -20.53
C LYS A 202 8.96 3.61 -19.45
N ALA A 203 8.25 4.47 -18.73
CA ALA A 203 7.40 4.06 -17.59
C ALA A 203 6.05 3.47 -18.03
N VAL A 204 5.59 3.77 -19.25
CA VAL A 204 4.31 3.31 -19.80
C VAL A 204 4.50 1.88 -20.35
N ILE A 205 4.51 0.91 -19.47
CA ILE A 205 4.49 -0.51 -19.83
C ILE A 205 3.24 -1.12 -19.19
N GLU A 206 2.33 -1.62 -19.99
CA GLU A 206 1.22 -2.41 -19.50
C GLU A 206 1.75 -3.70 -18.84
N ASP A 207 1.55 -3.79 -17.54
CA ASP A 207 1.90 -4.97 -16.74
C ASP A 207 0.69 -5.40 -15.92
N SER A 208 -0.04 -6.39 -16.42
CA SER A 208 -1.25 -6.90 -15.76
C SER A 208 -0.97 -7.44 -14.34
N ALA A 209 0.25 -7.92 -14.05
CA ALA A 209 0.64 -8.35 -12.73
C ALA A 209 0.75 -7.19 -11.73
N SER A 210 0.97 -5.98 -12.21
CA SER A 210 1.09 -4.76 -11.40
C SER A 210 -0.25 -4.11 -11.02
N TRP A 211 -1.39 -4.59 -11.54
CA TRP A 211 -2.72 -4.09 -11.13
C TRP A 211 -3.01 -4.21 -9.63
N LYS A 212 -2.28 -5.06 -8.90
CA LYS A 212 -2.34 -5.17 -7.45
C LYS A 212 -1.67 -4.00 -6.71
N ILE A 213 -0.90 -3.17 -7.43
CA ILE A 213 -0.15 -2.03 -6.88
C ILE A 213 -0.99 -0.77 -7.09
N PRO A 214 -1.43 -0.06 -6.02
CA PRO A 214 -2.26 1.14 -6.15
C PRO A 214 -1.61 2.22 -7.01
N GLU A 215 -0.32 2.45 -6.84
CA GLU A 215 0.43 3.49 -7.56
C GLU A 215 0.57 3.17 -9.07
N TYR A 216 0.55 1.89 -9.45
CA TYR A 216 0.47 1.51 -10.87
C TYR A 216 -0.87 1.92 -11.47
N ARG A 217 -1.99 1.64 -10.78
CA ARG A 217 -3.32 2.05 -11.27
C ARG A 217 -3.41 3.56 -11.43
N GLU A 218 -2.92 4.32 -10.46
CA GLU A 218 -2.85 5.78 -10.54
C GLU A 218 -2.01 6.27 -11.72
N SER A 219 -0.97 5.54 -12.11
CA SER A 219 -0.15 5.91 -13.27
C SER A 219 -0.85 5.69 -14.61
N MET A 220 -1.82 4.78 -14.66
CA MET A 220 -2.59 4.49 -15.89
C MET A 220 -3.77 5.46 -16.08
N ASP A 221 -4.22 6.13 -15.01
CA ASP A 221 -5.33 7.10 -15.03
C ASP A 221 -4.85 8.53 -15.37
N ARG A 222 -3.54 8.77 -15.54
CA ARG A 222 -2.89 10.06 -15.83
C ARG A 222 -2.40 10.15 -17.25
#